data_629deeae0384bc07ef67fb9ad7b9054e
#
_entry.id   629deeae0384bc07ef67fb9ad7b9054e
#
_cell.length_a   1.000
_cell.length_b   1.000
_cell.length_c   1.000
_cell.angle_alpha   90.00
_cell.angle_beta   90.00
_cell.angle_gamma   90.00
#
_symmetry.space_group_name_H-M   'P 1'
#
loop_
_entity.id
_entity.type
_entity.pdbx_description
1 polymer ?
#
loop_
_entity_poly.entity_id
_entity_poly.type
_entity_poly.pdbx_seq_one_letter_code
_entity_poly.pdbx_strand_id
1 'polypeptide(L)'
;MRTIAVSKVIAIKSIPKGVALITVMLIIALIAILATQMTARLQLQMQRTTNIGSNQQAYWYAMGAEAFAKRVLIQSFEADAEVTHLGQVWAQGENTFPVDFGEITGEINDLNSCFNLNALKVSEDDSSSGIGNAAKKSPARTAFEELLIAISIEGVGNFEAEYMADALTDWLDADGSISSSGGAEDSDYAAKEFPYLAANNYIASIAELRVIEHFSVDVIEKLKDFACVLPNTNMNKININTIAQDQPEILVAMLGISQNEASQALSSRGEEGFKNIDEFFTLPELSEAKITPEQKQLFSVKSEYFNLRTTASFNNSYFALNTIMKVDDKNNISVISRIIGRE
;
A
#
# COMPACT_ATOMS: atom_id res chain seq x y z
N MET A 1 -85.07 51.03 47.14
CA MET A 1 -84.03 50.00 47.21
C MET A 1 -82.77 50.52 46.55
N ARG A 2 -81.75 50.76 47.35
CA ARG A 2 -80.45 51.33 46.87
C ARG A 2 -79.47 50.16 46.67
N THR A 3 -78.99 49.95 45.45
CA THR A 3 -77.96 48.99 45.16
C THR A 3 -76.59 49.67 45.26
N ILE A 4 -75.76 49.18 46.18
CA ILE A 4 -74.38 49.67 46.38
C ILE A 4 -73.49 48.82 45.44
N ALA A 5 -72.88 49.50 44.48
CA ALA A 5 -71.83 48.92 43.66
C ALA A 5 -70.48 49.04 44.38
N VAL A 6 -69.89 47.92 44.76
CA VAL A 6 -68.53 47.88 45.34
C VAL A 6 -67.51 47.81 44.21
N SER A 7 -66.82 48.89 43.92
CA SER A 7 -65.69 48.95 42.99
C SER A 7 -64.43 48.37 43.68
N LYS A 8 -63.96 47.27 43.22
CA LYS A 8 -62.73 46.62 43.68
C LYS A 8 -61.51 47.29 42.97
N VAL A 9 -60.87 48.21 43.64
CA VAL A 9 -59.64 48.84 43.16
C VAL A 9 -58.52 47.87 43.31
N ILE A 10 -58.04 47.40 42.16
CA ILE A 10 -56.82 46.56 42.05
C ILE A 10 -55.61 47.50 42.28
N ALA A 11 -55.00 47.40 43.45
CA ALA A 11 -53.79 48.14 43.78
C ALA A 11 -52.63 47.54 42.94
N ILE A 12 -52.21 48.25 41.94
CA ILE A 12 -51.00 47.97 41.20
C ILE A 12 -49.80 48.25 42.14
N LYS A 13 -49.22 47.20 42.71
CA LYS A 13 -48.04 47.27 43.57
C LYS A 13 -46.89 47.88 42.79
N SER A 14 -46.42 49.05 43.13
CA SER A 14 -45.30 49.71 42.47
C SER A 14 -44.03 48.85 42.58
N ILE A 15 -43.56 48.34 41.47
CA ILE A 15 -42.27 47.62 41.37
C ILE A 15 -41.19 48.66 41.72
N PRO A 16 -40.28 48.39 42.66
CA PRO A 16 -39.20 49.32 43.00
C PRO A 16 -38.29 49.52 41.74
N LYS A 17 -38.03 50.80 41.41
CA LYS A 17 -37.33 51.18 40.14
C LYS A 17 -35.99 50.55 39.98
N GLY A 18 -35.29 50.00 40.98
CA GLY A 18 -34.06 49.28 40.94
C GLY A 18 -34.17 47.85 40.39
N VAL A 19 -35.31 47.16 40.61
CA VAL A 19 -35.57 45.80 40.17
C VAL A 19 -35.67 45.72 38.62
N ALA A 20 -36.32 46.70 37.99
CA ALA A 20 -36.48 46.82 36.59
C ALA A 20 -35.12 46.97 35.88
N LEU A 21 -34.18 47.72 36.42
CA LEU A 21 -32.85 47.89 35.87
C LEU A 21 -32.04 46.56 35.92
N ILE A 22 -32.08 45.84 37.04
CA ILE A 22 -31.40 44.56 37.23
C ILE A 22 -31.95 43.51 36.27
N THR A 23 -33.28 43.42 36.09
CA THR A 23 -33.90 42.48 35.17
C THR A 23 -33.52 42.76 33.71
N VAL A 24 -33.48 44.01 33.28
CA VAL A 24 -33.04 44.41 31.94
C VAL A 24 -31.56 44.07 31.72
N MET A 25 -30.68 44.39 32.71
CA MET A 25 -29.26 44.02 32.61
C MET A 25 -29.04 42.49 32.52
N LEU A 26 -29.82 41.73 33.28
CA LEU A 26 -29.74 40.25 33.25
C LEU A 26 -30.20 39.70 31.90
N ILE A 27 -31.27 40.25 31.30
CA ILE A 27 -31.71 39.85 29.95
C ILE A 27 -30.66 40.20 28.89
N ILE A 28 -30.08 41.40 28.95
CA ILE A 28 -29.01 41.81 28.03
C ILE A 28 -27.80 40.87 28.15
N ALA A 29 -27.37 40.56 29.38
CA ALA A 29 -26.29 39.65 29.63
C ALA A 29 -26.58 38.24 29.05
N LEU A 30 -27.80 37.72 29.25
CA LEU A 30 -28.21 36.42 28.68
C LEU A 30 -28.21 36.46 27.17
N ILE A 31 -28.72 37.50 26.54
CA ILE A 31 -28.72 37.67 25.08
C ILE A 31 -27.28 37.74 24.56
N ALA A 32 -26.39 38.46 25.23
CA ALA A 32 -24.99 38.58 24.86
C ALA A 32 -24.27 37.22 24.93
N ILE A 33 -24.51 36.41 25.98
CA ILE A 33 -23.97 35.06 26.12
C ILE A 33 -24.48 34.15 24.99
N LEU A 34 -25.76 34.17 24.68
CA LEU A 34 -26.34 33.37 23.60
C LEU A 34 -25.78 33.78 22.23
N ALA A 35 -25.65 35.09 21.97
CA ALA A 35 -25.09 35.60 20.73
C ALA A 35 -23.62 35.18 20.54
N THR A 36 -22.79 35.25 21.57
CA THR A 36 -21.38 34.81 21.51
C THR A 36 -21.28 33.29 21.29
N GLN A 37 -22.11 32.50 21.97
CA GLN A 37 -22.15 31.04 21.75
C GLN A 37 -22.57 30.67 20.30
N MET A 38 -23.58 31.35 19.75
CA MET A 38 -24.01 31.14 18.37
C MET A 38 -22.90 31.50 17.38
N THR A 39 -22.21 32.61 17.58
CA THR A 39 -21.08 33.02 16.74
C THR A 39 -19.95 32.01 16.79
N ALA A 40 -19.57 31.52 17.97
CA ALA A 40 -18.54 30.49 18.13
C ALA A 40 -18.93 29.20 17.42
N ARG A 41 -20.16 28.73 17.52
CA ARG A 41 -20.67 27.57 16.82
C ARG A 41 -20.63 27.73 15.30
N LEU A 42 -21.03 28.90 14.79
CA LEU A 42 -20.98 29.21 13.37
C LEU A 42 -19.55 29.18 12.84
N GLN A 43 -18.59 29.76 13.56
CA GLN A 43 -17.18 29.74 13.19
C GLN A 43 -16.64 28.29 13.10
N LEU A 44 -16.95 27.45 14.10
CA LEU A 44 -16.57 26.04 14.08
C LEU A 44 -17.20 25.28 12.91
N GLN A 45 -18.47 25.52 12.60
CA GLN A 45 -19.14 24.90 11.45
C GLN A 45 -18.54 25.37 10.14
N MET A 46 -18.23 26.64 9.98
CA MET A 46 -17.56 27.17 8.79
C MET A 46 -16.19 26.52 8.60
N GLN A 47 -15.37 26.42 9.65
CA GLN A 47 -14.06 25.76 9.58
C GLN A 47 -14.20 24.28 9.18
N ARG A 48 -15.13 23.55 9.80
CA ARG A 48 -15.40 22.15 9.44
C ARG A 48 -15.83 22.00 7.98
N THR A 49 -16.75 22.84 7.51
CA THR A 49 -17.23 22.79 6.13
C THR A 49 -16.10 23.11 5.14
N THR A 50 -15.27 24.12 5.45
CA THR A 50 -14.11 24.47 4.63
C THR A 50 -13.10 23.33 4.59
N ASN A 51 -12.78 22.70 5.73
CA ASN A 51 -11.84 21.59 5.78
C ASN A 51 -12.36 20.37 5.01
N ILE A 52 -13.65 20.05 5.13
CA ILE A 52 -14.28 18.97 4.35
C ILE A 52 -14.21 19.29 2.85
N GLY A 53 -14.56 20.51 2.45
CA GLY A 53 -14.49 20.93 1.05
C GLY A 53 -13.06 20.86 0.49
N SER A 54 -12.07 21.33 1.27
CA SER A 54 -10.66 21.25 0.88
C SER A 54 -10.16 19.81 0.76
N ASN A 55 -10.56 18.92 1.67
CA ASN A 55 -10.22 17.50 1.61
C ASN A 55 -10.85 16.81 0.39
N GLN A 56 -12.11 17.13 0.10
CA GLN A 56 -12.78 16.62 -1.11
C GLN A 56 -12.09 17.10 -2.39
N GLN A 57 -11.63 18.35 -2.44
CA GLN A 57 -10.90 18.85 -3.60
C GLN A 57 -9.55 18.13 -3.77
N ALA A 58 -8.79 17.95 -2.67
CA ALA A 58 -7.55 17.18 -2.70
C ALA A 58 -7.78 15.73 -3.15
N TYR A 59 -8.86 15.09 -2.69
CA TYR A 59 -9.28 13.76 -3.18
C TYR A 59 -9.50 13.76 -4.70
N TRP A 60 -10.25 14.74 -5.24
CA TRP A 60 -10.48 14.81 -6.69
C TRP A 60 -9.22 15.08 -7.49
N TYR A 61 -8.27 15.82 -6.94
CA TYR A 61 -6.95 16.00 -7.54
C TYR A 61 -6.17 14.66 -7.60
N ALA A 62 -6.18 13.88 -6.53
CA ALA A 62 -5.57 12.55 -6.53
C ALA A 62 -6.23 11.60 -7.54
N MET A 63 -7.56 11.64 -7.67
CA MET A 63 -8.29 10.86 -8.69
C MET A 63 -7.97 11.33 -10.11
N GLY A 64 -7.74 12.63 -10.30
CA GLY A 64 -7.26 13.19 -11.56
C GLY A 64 -5.85 12.69 -11.92
N ALA A 65 -4.96 12.61 -10.92
CA ALA A 65 -3.62 12.04 -11.08
C ALA A 65 -3.67 10.55 -11.49
N GLU A 66 -4.57 9.76 -10.89
CA GLU A 66 -4.77 8.36 -11.29
C GLU A 66 -5.20 8.25 -12.76
N ALA A 67 -6.15 9.08 -13.20
CA ALA A 67 -6.59 9.09 -14.59
C ALA A 67 -5.47 9.51 -15.54
N PHE A 68 -4.64 10.48 -15.15
CA PHE A 68 -3.46 10.91 -15.90
C PHE A 68 -2.40 9.82 -15.98
N ALA A 69 -2.08 9.16 -14.85
CA ALA A 69 -1.11 8.06 -14.79
C ALA A 69 -1.51 6.91 -15.74
N LYS A 70 -2.80 6.53 -15.78
CA LYS A 70 -3.32 5.56 -16.75
C LYS A 70 -3.04 5.99 -18.19
N ARG A 71 -3.23 7.28 -18.50
CA ARG A 71 -2.96 7.78 -19.86
C ARG A 71 -1.48 7.73 -20.20
N VAL A 72 -0.60 8.04 -19.24
CA VAL A 72 0.87 7.94 -19.41
C VAL A 72 1.29 6.50 -19.70
N LEU A 73 0.77 5.53 -18.93
CA LEU A 73 1.03 4.10 -19.15
C LEU A 73 0.54 3.64 -20.54
N ILE A 74 -0.70 3.99 -20.93
CA ILE A 74 -1.24 3.65 -22.26
C ILE A 74 -0.34 4.20 -23.34
N GLN A 75 0.07 5.45 -23.25
CA GLN A 75 0.95 6.09 -24.23
C GLN A 75 2.31 5.40 -24.31
N SER A 76 2.86 4.94 -23.19
CA SER A 76 4.11 4.19 -23.16
C SER A 76 3.98 2.83 -23.87
N PHE A 77 2.87 2.12 -23.67
CA PHE A 77 2.60 0.85 -24.35
C PHE A 77 2.22 1.00 -25.84
N GLU A 78 1.65 2.14 -26.23
CA GLU A 78 1.43 2.47 -27.64
C GLU A 78 2.75 2.75 -28.37
N ALA A 79 3.75 3.31 -27.66
CA ALA A 79 5.07 3.59 -28.20
C ALA A 79 5.96 2.34 -28.28
N ASP A 80 5.90 1.45 -27.27
CA ASP A 80 6.58 0.18 -27.22
C ASP A 80 5.69 -0.88 -26.57
N ALA A 81 5.05 -1.69 -27.39
CA ALA A 81 4.09 -2.72 -26.94
C ALA A 81 4.77 -4.02 -26.48
N GLU A 82 6.04 -4.22 -26.83
CA GLU A 82 6.72 -5.51 -26.62
C GLU A 82 7.58 -5.52 -25.36
N VAL A 83 8.02 -4.36 -24.90
CA VAL A 83 8.98 -4.24 -23.80
C VAL A 83 8.53 -3.15 -22.81
N THR A 84 8.69 -3.43 -21.51
CA THR A 84 8.52 -2.43 -20.43
C THR A 84 9.88 -2.18 -19.79
N HIS A 85 10.35 -0.93 -19.77
CA HIS A 85 11.68 -0.57 -19.29
C HIS A 85 11.72 0.81 -18.61
N LEU A 86 12.77 1.08 -17.83
CA LEU A 86 12.94 2.31 -17.06
C LEU A 86 13.21 3.57 -17.90
N GLY A 87 13.52 3.44 -19.20
CA GLY A 87 13.63 4.57 -20.13
C GLY A 87 12.27 5.14 -20.60
N GLN A 88 11.16 4.47 -20.30
CA GLN A 88 9.82 4.94 -20.70
C GLN A 88 9.32 6.13 -19.86
N VAL A 89 8.35 6.86 -20.39
CA VAL A 89 7.84 8.11 -19.78
C VAL A 89 7.26 7.91 -18.39
N TRP A 90 6.66 6.75 -18.12
CA TRP A 90 6.08 6.44 -16.81
C TRP A 90 7.14 6.29 -15.70
N ALA A 91 8.38 5.92 -16.04
CA ALA A 91 9.46 5.60 -15.10
C ALA A 91 10.35 6.82 -14.75
N GLN A 92 9.87 8.04 -14.97
CA GLN A 92 10.63 9.29 -14.73
C GLN A 92 10.78 9.65 -13.24
N GLY A 93 10.37 8.76 -12.32
CA GLY A 93 10.36 9.00 -10.88
C GLY A 93 9.22 9.93 -10.44
N GLU A 94 9.41 10.55 -9.28
CA GLU A 94 8.42 11.44 -8.69
C GLU A 94 8.32 12.75 -9.48
N ASN A 95 7.11 13.08 -9.91
CA ASN A 95 6.80 14.32 -10.63
C ASN A 95 5.76 15.14 -9.89
N THR A 96 5.99 16.45 -9.76
CA THR A 96 5.06 17.39 -9.13
C THR A 96 4.48 18.35 -10.14
N PHE A 97 3.17 18.49 -10.13
CA PHE A 97 2.40 19.36 -11.01
C PHE A 97 1.64 20.42 -10.18
N PRO A 98 1.86 21.71 -10.42
CA PRO A 98 1.09 22.76 -9.76
C PRO A 98 -0.35 22.75 -10.26
N VAL A 99 -1.29 22.93 -9.34
CA VAL A 99 -2.73 23.08 -9.59
C VAL A 99 -3.27 24.28 -8.81
N ASP A 100 -4.52 24.66 -9.05
CA ASP A 100 -5.12 25.79 -8.34
C ASP A 100 -5.14 25.51 -6.82
N PHE A 101 -4.51 26.41 -6.07
CA PHE A 101 -4.40 26.37 -4.60
C PHE A 101 -3.69 25.13 -4.02
N GLY A 102 -2.82 24.46 -4.80
CA GLY A 102 -2.09 23.28 -4.34
C GLY A 102 -1.19 22.67 -5.38
N GLU A 103 -0.86 21.40 -5.17
CA GLU A 103 -0.01 20.62 -6.04
C GLU A 103 -0.43 19.15 -6.03
N ILE A 104 -0.07 18.44 -7.08
CA ILE A 104 -0.22 17.00 -7.22
C ILE A 104 1.16 16.43 -7.45
N THR A 105 1.57 15.49 -6.61
CA THR A 105 2.80 14.71 -6.78
C THR A 105 2.42 13.28 -7.09
N GLY A 106 3.07 12.67 -8.07
CA GLY A 106 2.82 11.28 -8.46
C GLY A 106 4.08 10.56 -8.91
N GLU A 107 4.16 9.30 -8.58
CA GLU A 107 5.20 8.36 -8.99
C GLU A 107 4.56 7.05 -9.40
N ILE A 108 5.00 6.51 -10.54
CA ILE A 108 4.58 5.19 -11.00
C ILE A 108 5.76 4.23 -10.83
N ASN A 109 5.52 3.11 -10.16
CA ASN A 109 6.50 2.05 -9.95
C ASN A 109 5.98 0.74 -10.54
N ASP A 110 6.88 -0.05 -11.12
CA ASP A 110 6.57 -1.37 -11.61
C ASP A 110 6.57 -2.38 -10.45
N LEU A 111 5.47 -3.09 -10.24
CA LEU A 111 5.38 -4.16 -9.25
C LEU A 111 5.86 -5.53 -9.80
N ASN A 112 6.26 -5.60 -11.06
CA ASN A 112 6.99 -6.76 -11.57
C ASN A 112 8.51 -6.61 -11.39
N SER A 113 9.02 -5.54 -10.79
CA SER A 113 10.42 -5.38 -10.41
C SER A 113 10.77 -5.93 -9.03
N CYS A 114 9.79 -6.37 -8.23
CA CYS A 114 9.91 -6.82 -6.85
C CYS A 114 9.39 -8.25 -6.67
N PHE A 115 9.84 -8.92 -5.60
CA PHE A 115 9.37 -10.25 -5.25
C PHE A 115 7.94 -10.18 -4.67
N ASN A 116 6.98 -10.89 -5.27
CA ASN A 116 5.63 -10.95 -4.77
C ASN A 116 5.51 -11.91 -3.57
N LEU A 117 5.26 -11.38 -2.37
CA LEU A 117 5.12 -12.18 -1.15
C LEU A 117 3.97 -13.20 -1.23
N ASN A 118 2.91 -12.88 -1.94
CA ASN A 118 1.80 -13.80 -2.18
C ASN A 118 2.17 -15.03 -3.05
N ALA A 119 3.38 -15.05 -3.62
CA ALA A 119 3.88 -16.21 -4.35
C ALA A 119 4.16 -17.43 -3.48
N LEU A 120 4.26 -17.24 -2.14
CA LEU A 120 4.43 -18.35 -1.21
C LEU A 120 3.13 -19.13 -0.98
N LYS A 121 1.97 -18.59 -1.42
CA LYS A 121 0.70 -19.31 -1.32
C LYS A 121 0.74 -20.58 -2.17
N VAL A 122 0.67 -21.72 -1.50
CA VAL A 122 0.62 -23.03 -2.16
C VAL A 122 -0.75 -23.23 -2.81
N SER A 123 -0.77 -23.67 -4.08
CA SER A 123 -2.00 -24.03 -4.76
C SER A 123 -2.55 -25.35 -4.20
N GLU A 124 -3.87 -25.48 -4.07
CA GLU A 124 -4.51 -26.71 -3.57
C GLU A 124 -4.12 -27.97 -4.39
N ASP A 125 -3.81 -27.78 -5.67
CA ASP A 125 -3.35 -28.86 -6.55
C ASP A 125 -1.94 -29.38 -6.20
N ASP A 126 -1.09 -28.58 -5.58
CA ASP A 126 0.28 -28.94 -5.18
C ASP A 126 0.31 -29.62 -3.78
N SER A 127 -0.72 -29.45 -2.97
CA SER A 127 -0.83 -30.04 -1.64
C SER A 127 -1.06 -31.57 -1.64
N SER A 128 -1.33 -32.19 -2.80
CA SER A 128 -1.59 -33.61 -2.95
C SER A 128 -0.33 -34.51 -2.98
N SER A 129 0.84 -33.95 -2.80
CA SER A 129 2.11 -34.72 -2.76
C SER A 129 2.36 -35.31 -1.36
N GLY A 130 1.66 -36.40 -1.09
CA GLY A 130 2.00 -37.51 -0.18
C GLY A 130 2.70 -37.22 1.16
N ILE A 131 1.99 -37.53 2.24
CA ILE A 131 2.55 -37.78 3.58
C ILE A 131 3.78 -38.72 3.45
N GLY A 132 4.99 -38.18 3.65
CA GLY A 132 6.18 -39.02 3.84
C GLY A 132 7.49 -38.64 3.15
N ASN A 133 7.52 -37.69 2.24
CA ASN A 133 8.77 -37.09 1.77
C ASN A 133 8.83 -35.65 2.24
N ALA A 134 10.03 -35.21 2.71
CA ALA A 134 10.27 -33.78 2.97
C ALA A 134 9.72 -32.98 1.80
N ALA A 135 8.65 -32.24 2.03
CA ALA A 135 7.95 -31.54 0.96
C ALA A 135 8.98 -30.67 0.22
N LYS A 136 9.13 -30.91 -1.08
CA LYS A 136 10.09 -30.16 -1.89
C LYS A 136 9.69 -28.71 -1.80
N LYS A 137 10.56 -27.85 -1.23
CA LYS A 137 10.31 -26.41 -1.12
C LYS A 137 9.89 -25.85 -2.50
N SER A 138 8.86 -25.05 -2.55
CA SER A 138 8.46 -24.43 -3.81
C SER A 138 9.58 -23.50 -4.32
N PRO A 139 9.71 -23.28 -5.63
CA PRO A 139 10.72 -22.36 -6.16
C PRO A 139 10.56 -20.94 -5.58
N ALA A 140 9.33 -20.47 -5.37
CA ALA A 140 9.05 -19.18 -4.78
C ALA A 140 9.52 -19.08 -3.33
N ARG A 141 9.30 -20.14 -2.53
CA ARG A 141 9.78 -20.22 -1.16
C ARG A 141 11.30 -20.18 -1.10
N THR A 142 11.97 -20.98 -1.92
CA THR A 142 13.44 -20.99 -1.99
C THR A 142 13.98 -19.60 -2.38
N ALA A 143 13.38 -18.95 -3.38
CA ALA A 143 13.77 -17.61 -3.77
C ALA A 143 13.54 -16.58 -2.68
N PHE A 144 12.48 -16.71 -1.88
CA PHE A 144 12.23 -15.81 -0.74
C PHE A 144 13.26 -15.99 0.39
N GLU A 145 13.60 -17.23 0.75
CA GLU A 145 14.65 -17.52 1.73
C GLU A 145 15.99 -16.94 1.27
N GLU A 146 16.36 -17.15 0.03
CA GLU A 146 17.59 -16.58 -0.56
C GLU A 146 17.55 -15.05 -0.63
N LEU A 147 16.39 -14.44 -0.88
CA LEU A 147 16.23 -12.98 -0.84
C LEU A 147 16.51 -12.43 0.56
N LEU A 148 15.94 -13.03 1.59
CA LEU A 148 16.18 -12.63 2.99
C LEU A 148 17.66 -12.70 3.36
N ILE A 149 18.40 -13.68 2.83
CA ILE A 149 19.85 -13.78 3.02
C ILE A 149 20.60 -12.73 2.20
N ALA A 150 20.24 -12.53 0.93
CA ALA A 150 20.92 -11.62 0.01
C ALA A 150 20.85 -10.16 0.49
N ILE A 151 19.72 -9.72 1.04
CA ILE A 151 19.54 -8.36 1.58
C ILE A 151 20.29 -8.11 2.89
N SER A 152 20.97 -9.11 3.43
CA SER A 152 21.93 -9.00 4.55
C SER A 152 21.37 -8.27 5.77
N ILE A 153 20.26 -8.73 6.30
CA ILE A 153 19.65 -8.18 7.52
C ILE A 153 20.39 -8.71 8.74
N GLU A 154 20.72 -7.81 9.69
CA GLU A 154 21.40 -8.21 10.93
C GLU A 154 20.53 -9.21 11.74
N GLY A 155 21.13 -10.33 12.13
CA GLY A 155 20.45 -11.39 12.90
C GLY A 155 19.59 -12.32 12.04
N VAL A 156 19.58 -12.18 10.72
CA VAL A 156 18.89 -13.11 9.81
C VAL A 156 19.91 -14.02 9.13
N GLY A 157 19.87 -15.29 9.49
CA GLY A 157 20.59 -16.37 8.83
C GLY A 157 19.63 -17.36 8.19
N ASN A 158 20.15 -18.51 7.75
CA ASN A 158 19.35 -19.51 7.04
C ASN A 158 18.14 -20.01 7.86
N PHE A 159 18.29 -20.18 9.19
CA PHE A 159 17.20 -20.65 10.05
C PHE A 159 16.11 -19.60 10.20
N GLU A 160 16.48 -18.33 10.40
CA GLU A 160 15.52 -17.25 10.54
C GLU A 160 14.78 -17.01 9.23
N ALA A 161 15.48 -17.09 8.08
CA ALA A 161 14.87 -16.98 6.76
C ALA A 161 13.88 -18.12 6.50
N GLU A 162 14.24 -19.38 6.88
CA GLU A 162 13.36 -20.54 6.79
C GLU A 162 12.11 -20.35 7.65
N TYR A 163 12.25 -19.90 8.90
CA TYR A 163 11.13 -19.69 9.82
C TYR A 163 10.19 -18.59 9.35
N MET A 164 10.72 -17.49 8.82
CA MET A 164 9.89 -16.45 8.21
C MET A 164 9.12 -16.97 6.99
N ALA A 165 9.76 -17.78 6.15
CA ALA A 165 9.11 -18.38 4.98
C ALA A 165 8.02 -19.39 5.41
N ASP A 166 8.24 -20.17 6.46
CA ASP A 166 7.25 -21.09 7.02
C ASP A 166 6.03 -20.32 7.53
N ALA A 167 6.24 -19.35 8.42
CA ALA A 167 5.16 -18.57 9.01
C ALA A 167 4.34 -17.78 7.96
N LEU A 168 5.00 -17.28 6.92
CA LEU A 168 4.30 -16.59 5.81
C LEU A 168 3.53 -17.59 4.95
N THR A 169 4.03 -18.80 4.73
CA THR A 169 3.33 -19.84 3.97
C THR A 169 2.04 -20.26 4.69
N ASP A 170 2.13 -20.57 6.00
CA ASP A 170 0.98 -20.94 6.83
C ASP A 170 -0.05 -19.79 6.94
N TRP A 171 0.42 -18.53 7.00
CA TRP A 171 -0.47 -17.38 6.98
C TRP A 171 -1.29 -17.26 5.68
N LEU A 172 -0.72 -17.71 4.55
CA LEU A 172 -1.30 -17.58 3.21
C LEU A 172 -2.16 -18.77 2.82
N ASP A 173 -1.85 -19.99 3.29
CA ASP A 173 -2.57 -21.20 2.86
C ASP A 173 -3.98 -21.25 3.43
N ALA A 174 -4.75 -22.26 3.07
CA ALA A 174 -6.18 -22.32 3.41
C ALA A 174 -6.47 -23.30 4.54
N ASP A 175 -5.47 -24.05 5.00
CA ASP A 175 -5.67 -25.02 6.06
C ASP A 175 -5.21 -24.46 7.43
N GLY A 176 -5.30 -25.20 8.48
CA GLY A 176 -4.91 -24.78 9.84
C GLY A 176 -3.82 -25.66 10.41
N SER A 177 -2.97 -26.22 9.55
CA SER A 177 -1.93 -27.18 9.92
C SER A 177 -0.55 -26.59 9.74
N ILE A 178 0.21 -26.48 10.80
CA ILE A 178 1.61 -26.03 10.73
C ILE A 178 2.39 -26.91 9.75
N SER A 179 2.91 -26.29 8.69
CA SER A 179 3.61 -26.99 7.62
C SER A 179 5.04 -27.40 8.00
N SER A 180 5.69 -26.67 8.92
CA SER A 180 7.06 -26.96 9.36
C SER A 180 7.39 -26.33 10.73
N SER A 181 8.62 -26.48 11.20
CA SER A 181 9.04 -26.05 12.55
C SER A 181 9.02 -24.53 12.77
N GLY A 182 9.05 -23.74 11.73
CA GLY A 182 8.95 -22.28 11.78
C GLY A 182 7.53 -21.75 11.54
N GLY A 183 6.59 -22.65 11.21
CA GLY A 183 5.20 -22.29 10.92
C GLY A 183 4.42 -21.81 12.14
N ALA A 184 3.35 -21.08 11.90
CA ALA A 184 2.44 -20.58 12.93
C ALA A 184 1.01 -20.49 12.40
N GLU A 185 0.08 -21.00 13.21
CA GLU A 185 -1.33 -21.14 12.87
C GLU A 185 -2.24 -20.50 13.92
N ASP A 186 -3.55 -20.65 13.76
CA ASP A 186 -4.60 -20.09 14.62
C ASP A 186 -4.33 -20.29 16.11
N SER A 187 -3.76 -21.46 16.51
CA SER A 187 -3.45 -21.75 17.91
C SER A 187 -2.35 -20.84 18.48
N ASP A 188 -1.37 -20.50 17.66
CA ASP A 188 -0.24 -19.66 18.05
C ASP A 188 -0.65 -18.19 18.14
N TYR A 189 -1.41 -17.71 17.15
CA TYR A 189 -1.94 -16.35 17.13
C TYR A 189 -3.02 -16.13 18.21
N ALA A 190 -3.86 -17.12 18.50
CA ALA A 190 -4.85 -17.05 19.56
C ALA A 190 -4.24 -17.05 20.98
N ALA A 191 -3.02 -17.55 21.15
CA ALA A 191 -2.31 -17.54 22.42
C ALA A 191 -1.62 -16.22 22.78
N LYS A 192 -1.60 -15.24 21.87
CA LYS A 192 -0.97 -13.93 22.09
C LYS A 192 -1.76 -13.04 23.06
N GLU A 193 -1.12 -12.01 23.61
CA GLU A 193 -1.75 -11.02 24.50
C GLU A 193 -3.01 -10.37 23.88
N PHE A 194 -2.95 -10.08 22.58
CA PHE A 194 -4.09 -9.63 21.78
C PHE A 194 -4.40 -10.73 20.75
N PRO A 195 -5.33 -11.65 21.04
CA PRO A 195 -5.62 -12.79 20.19
C PRO A 195 -6.20 -12.40 18.83
N TYR A 196 -5.73 -13.05 17.79
CA TYR A 196 -6.26 -13.01 16.41
C TYR A 196 -6.07 -14.38 15.76
N LEU A 197 -6.50 -14.54 14.53
CA LEU A 197 -6.37 -15.76 13.75
C LEU A 197 -5.49 -15.48 12.52
N ALA A 198 -4.90 -16.51 11.94
CA ALA A 198 -4.23 -16.44 10.65
C ALA A 198 -5.21 -15.95 9.56
N ALA A 199 -4.71 -15.30 8.53
CA ALA A 199 -5.57 -14.79 7.46
C ALA A 199 -6.08 -15.91 6.55
N ASN A 200 -5.32 -16.99 6.39
CA ASN A 200 -5.59 -18.13 5.49
C ASN A 200 -5.95 -17.65 4.08
N ASN A 201 -5.35 -16.56 3.65
CA ASN A 201 -5.62 -15.90 2.39
C ASN A 201 -4.42 -15.05 1.95
N TYR A 202 -4.50 -14.50 0.74
CA TYR A 202 -3.55 -13.51 0.25
C TYR A 202 -3.44 -12.32 1.19
N ILE A 203 -2.21 -11.87 1.49
CA ILE A 203 -2.00 -10.60 2.16
C ILE A 203 -2.34 -9.44 1.20
N ALA A 204 -2.86 -8.36 1.76
CA ALA A 204 -3.26 -7.16 1.02
C ALA A 204 -2.19 -6.06 1.05
N SER A 205 -1.29 -6.09 2.02
CA SER A 205 -0.23 -5.10 2.23
C SER A 205 0.98 -5.73 2.90
N ILE A 206 2.16 -5.22 2.60
CA ILE A 206 3.42 -5.58 3.30
C ILE A 206 3.32 -5.29 4.81
N ALA A 207 2.49 -4.33 5.22
CA ALA A 207 2.27 -4.01 6.62
C ALA A 207 1.68 -5.19 7.44
N GLU A 208 1.03 -6.16 6.80
CA GLU A 208 0.52 -7.37 7.45
C GLU A 208 1.64 -8.26 8.01
N LEU A 209 2.85 -8.19 7.47
CA LEU A 209 4.00 -8.90 8.04
C LEU A 209 4.23 -8.60 9.53
N ARG A 210 3.75 -7.45 10.02
CA ARG A 210 3.87 -7.06 11.44
C ARG A 210 3.11 -7.97 12.40
N VAL A 211 2.13 -8.69 11.92
CA VAL A 211 1.31 -9.60 12.72
C VAL A 211 1.65 -11.06 12.47
N ILE A 212 2.54 -11.34 11.53
CA ILE A 212 3.05 -12.68 11.23
C ILE A 212 4.26 -12.97 12.09
N GLU A 213 4.39 -14.21 12.57
CA GLU A 213 5.52 -14.65 13.39
C GLU A 213 6.86 -14.47 12.68
N HIS A 214 7.91 -14.24 13.45
CA HIS A 214 9.31 -14.08 13.04
C HIS A 214 9.66 -12.79 12.28
N PHE A 215 8.69 -11.97 11.84
CA PHE A 215 8.98 -10.71 11.17
C PHE A 215 9.19 -9.58 12.18
N SER A 216 10.43 -9.11 12.31
CA SER A 216 10.74 -7.90 13.07
C SER A 216 10.54 -6.64 12.23
N VAL A 217 10.47 -5.48 12.89
CA VAL A 217 10.36 -4.19 12.20
C VAL A 217 11.54 -3.96 11.25
N ASP A 218 12.76 -4.31 11.67
CA ASP A 218 13.97 -4.13 10.87
C ASP A 218 13.96 -5.00 9.60
N VAL A 219 13.44 -6.24 9.71
CA VAL A 219 13.23 -7.12 8.54
C VAL A 219 12.23 -6.50 7.58
N ILE A 220 11.09 -6.03 8.08
CA ILE A 220 10.02 -5.46 7.25
C ILE A 220 10.51 -4.20 6.53
N GLU A 221 11.21 -3.30 7.24
CA GLU A 221 11.73 -2.06 6.65
C GLU A 221 12.76 -2.32 5.54
N LYS A 222 13.61 -3.33 5.70
CA LYS A 222 14.56 -3.73 4.64
C LYS A 222 13.87 -4.46 3.49
N LEU A 223 12.90 -5.33 3.80
CA LEU A 223 12.21 -6.13 2.79
C LEU A 223 11.33 -5.29 1.85
N LYS A 224 10.81 -4.15 2.31
CA LYS A 224 10.00 -3.23 1.50
C LYS A 224 10.64 -2.77 0.20
N ASP A 225 11.96 -2.69 0.16
CA ASP A 225 12.69 -2.24 -1.02
C ASP A 225 12.74 -3.33 -2.11
N PHE A 226 12.59 -4.61 -1.73
CA PHE A 226 12.79 -5.78 -2.60
C PHE A 226 11.52 -6.60 -2.84
N ALA A 227 10.53 -6.47 -1.98
CA ALA A 227 9.31 -7.26 -2.02
C ALA A 227 8.06 -6.38 -2.15
N CYS A 228 7.03 -6.95 -2.72
CA CYS A 228 5.74 -6.30 -2.90
C CYS A 228 4.60 -7.30 -2.68
N VAL A 229 3.39 -6.80 -2.75
CA VAL A 229 2.17 -7.58 -2.64
C VAL A 229 1.31 -7.34 -3.87
N LEU A 230 1.14 -8.38 -4.69
CA LEU A 230 0.21 -8.35 -5.81
C LEU A 230 -1.14 -8.87 -5.34
N PRO A 231 -2.23 -8.08 -5.45
CA PRO A 231 -3.53 -8.48 -4.95
C PRO A 231 -4.09 -9.73 -5.65
N ASN A 232 -4.53 -10.70 -4.84
CA ASN A 232 -5.23 -11.91 -5.28
C ASN A 232 -4.51 -12.74 -6.34
N THR A 233 -3.18 -12.77 -6.32
CA THR A 233 -2.38 -13.60 -7.23
C THR A 233 -1.09 -14.06 -6.58
N ASN A 234 -0.73 -15.32 -6.80
CA ASN A 234 0.56 -15.90 -6.42
C ASN A 234 1.60 -15.85 -7.57
N MET A 235 1.32 -15.10 -8.62
CA MET A 235 2.27 -14.93 -9.71
C MET A 235 3.51 -14.18 -9.22
N ASN A 236 4.69 -14.77 -9.48
CA ASN A 236 5.99 -14.13 -9.22
C ASN A 236 6.78 -14.08 -10.54
N LYS A 237 6.44 -13.11 -11.38
CA LYS A 237 7.09 -12.90 -12.67
C LYS A 237 7.82 -11.57 -12.65
N ILE A 238 9.14 -11.62 -12.69
CA ILE A 238 10.02 -10.46 -12.55
C ILE A 238 10.38 -9.90 -13.94
N ASN A 239 10.18 -8.59 -14.10
CA ASN A 239 10.66 -7.89 -15.30
C ASN A 239 12.12 -7.46 -15.10
N ILE A 240 13.02 -8.08 -15.84
CA ILE A 240 14.47 -7.80 -15.78
C ILE A 240 14.83 -6.36 -16.17
N ASN A 241 13.98 -5.71 -16.96
CA ASN A 241 14.21 -4.34 -17.43
C ASN A 241 13.85 -3.25 -16.40
N THR A 242 13.14 -3.63 -15.33
CA THR A 242 12.65 -2.67 -14.35
C THR A 242 13.21 -2.88 -12.94
N ILE A 243 13.99 -3.95 -12.72
CA ILE A 243 14.78 -4.10 -11.48
C ILE A 243 15.70 -2.88 -11.34
N ALA A 244 15.71 -2.25 -10.17
CA ALA A 244 16.59 -1.11 -9.93
C ALA A 244 18.07 -1.53 -9.96
N GLN A 245 18.94 -0.66 -10.47
CA GLN A 245 20.38 -0.96 -10.66
C GLN A 245 21.11 -1.26 -9.34
N ASP A 246 20.61 -0.73 -8.26
CA ASP A 246 21.12 -0.90 -6.88
C ASP A 246 20.43 -2.03 -6.11
N GLN A 247 19.61 -2.87 -6.80
CA GLN A 247 18.87 -3.99 -6.21
C GLN A 247 19.21 -5.34 -6.89
N PRO A 248 20.49 -5.70 -7.04
CA PRO A 248 20.89 -6.97 -7.65
C PRO A 248 20.47 -8.20 -6.82
N GLU A 249 20.13 -8.03 -5.53
CA GLU A 249 19.71 -9.09 -4.60
C GLU A 249 18.52 -9.89 -5.12
N ILE A 250 17.64 -9.26 -5.92
CA ILE A 250 16.52 -9.95 -6.56
C ILE A 250 17.01 -11.01 -7.54
N LEU A 251 18.02 -10.69 -8.36
CA LEU A 251 18.61 -11.67 -9.28
C LEU A 251 19.42 -12.73 -8.53
N VAL A 252 20.14 -12.35 -7.48
CA VAL A 252 20.86 -13.30 -6.60
C VAL A 252 19.88 -14.34 -6.06
N ALA A 253 18.77 -13.90 -5.51
CA ALA A 253 17.75 -14.76 -4.89
C ALA A 253 17.05 -15.68 -5.93
N MET A 254 16.73 -15.14 -7.10
CA MET A 254 15.96 -15.86 -8.11
C MET A 254 16.82 -16.84 -8.94
N LEU A 255 18.09 -16.52 -9.16
CA LEU A 255 18.98 -17.28 -10.06
C LEU A 255 20.07 -18.05 -9.32
N GLY A 256 20.35 -17.74 -8.05
CA GLY A 256 21.45 -18.34 -7.30
C GLY A 256 22.83 -17.91 -7.81
N ILE A 257 22.95 -16.72 -8.39
CA ILE A 257 24.20 -16.13 -8.87
C ILE A 257 24.83 -15.23 -7.82
N SER A 258 26.10 -14.88 -8.00
CA SER A 258 26.77 -13.94 -7.08
C SER A 258 26.27 -12.50 -7.24
N GLN A 259 26.43 -11.68 -6.21
CA GLN A 259 26.12 -10.24 -6.22
C GLN A 259 26.82 -9.50 -7.37
N ASN A 260 28.07 -9.89 -7.68
CA ASN A 260 28.85 -9.27 -8.75
C ASN A 260 28.29 -9.61 -10.14
N GLU A 261 27.94 -10.88 -10.39
CA GLU A 261 27.31 -11.32 -11.63
C GLU A 261 25.94 -10.64 -11.83
N ALA A 262 25.13 -10.57 -10.78
CA ALA A 262 23.84 -9.88 -10.80
C ALA A 262 23.98 -8.39 -11.13
N SER A 263 24.91 -7.69 -10.46
CA SER A 263 25.18 -6.26 -10.71
C SER A 263 25.70 -6.00 -12.12
N GLN A 264 26.56 -6.86 -12.65
CA GLN A 264 27.07 -6.75 -14.02
C GLN A 264 25.96 -7.01 -15.04
N ALA A 265 25.11 -8.04 -14.83
CA ALA A 265 23.99 -8.32 -15.68
C ALA A 265 22.99 -7.16 -15.75
N LEU A 266 22.68 -6.51 -14.61
CA LEU A 266 21.87 -5.29 -14.60
C LEU A 266 22.56 -4.11 -15.31
N SER A 267 23.89 -4.00 -15.20
CA SER A 267 24.67 -2.95 -15.88
C SER A 267 24.72 -3.14 -17.40
N SER A 268 24.61 -4.39 -17.88
CA SER A 268 24.59 -4.72 -19.31
C SER A 268 23.26 -4.34 -19.99
N ARG A 269 22.23 -3.98 -19.19
CA ARG A 269 20.95 -3.50 -19.67
C ARG A 269 21.09 -2.08 -20.24
N GLY A 270 20.81 -1.90 -21.53
CA GLY A 270 20.76 -0.59 -22.17
C GLY A 270 19.57 0.28 -21.70
N GLU A 271 19.49 1.52 -22.18
CA GLU A 271 18.39 2.44 -21.85
C GLU A 271 17.01 1.90 -22.25
N GLU A 272 16.93 1.15 -23.34
CA GLU A 272 15.71 0.52 -23.86
C GLU A 272 15.45 -0.87 -23.26
N GLY A 273 16.29 -1.34 -22.35
CA GLY A 273 16.19 -2.68 -21.77
C GLY A 273 16.55 -3.81 -22.76
N PHE A 274 16.42 -5.05 -22.31
CA PHE A 274 16.55 -6.25 -23.16
C PHE A 274 15.26 -6.42 -23.98
N LYS A 275 15.38 -6.76 -25.25
CA LYS A 275 14.24 -6.92 -26.16
C LYS A 275 13.45 -8.20 -25.92
N ASN A 276 14.12 -9.21 -25.42
CA ASN A 276 13.53 -10.50 -25.05
C ASN A 276 14.33 -11.15 -23.92
N ILE A 277 13.73 -12.15 -23.32
CA ILE A 277 14.33 -12.84 -22.17
C ILE A 277 15.57 -13.66 -22.54
N ASP A 278 15.66 -14.14 -23.78
CA ASP A 278 16.82 -14.94 -24.24
C ASP A 278 18.07 -14.06 -24.35
N GLU A 279 17.92 -12.78 -24.74
CA GLU A 279 19.01 -11.82 -24.76
C GLU A 279 19.65 -11.68 -23.38
N PHE A 280 18.86 -11.57 -22.32
CA PHE A 280 19.35 -11.54 -20.95
C PHE A 280 20.08 -12.82 -20.55
N PHE A 281 19.52 -14.00 -20.83
CA PHE A 281 20.14 -15.28 -20.44
C PHE A 281 21.35 -15.69 -21.29
N THR A 282 21.65 -14.97 -22.37
CA THR A 282 22.86 -15.16 -23.16
C THR A 282 24.01 -14.23 -22.74
N LEU A 283 23.83 -13.42 -21.71
CA LEU A 283 24.89 -12.56 -21.17
C LEU A 283 26.10 -13.39 -20.72
N PRO A 284 27.34 -12.93 -20.97
CA PRO A 284 28.55 -13.62 -20.52
C PRO A 284 28.57 -13.87 -19.03
N GLU A 285 28.05 -12.93 -18.24
CA GLU A 285 27.97 -12.98 -16.78
C GLU A 285 27.11 -14.14 -16.26
N LEU A 286 26.18 -14.61 -17.06
CA LEU A 286 25.27 -15.72 -16.72
C LEU A 286 25.70 -17.06 -17.35
N SER A 287 26.79 -17.08 -18.11
CA SER A 287 27.22 -18.29 -18.88
C SER A 287 27.59 -19.49 -18.01
N GLU A 288 28.08 -19.23 -16.77
CA GLU A 288 28.44 -20.31 -15.83
C GLU A 288 27.30 -20.69 -14.89
N ALA A 289 26.22 -19.88 -14.85
CA ALA A 289 25.06 -20.11 -13.99
C ALA A 289 24.24 -21.30 -14.51
N LYS A 290 23.92 -22.23 -13.62
CA LYS A 290 23.09 -23.42 -13.94
C LYS A 290 21.60 -23.06 -13.84
N ILE A 291 21.15 -22.18 -14.72
CA ILE A 291 19.77 -21.67 -14.72
C ILE A 291 18.84 -22.71 -15.36
N THR A 292 17.83 -23.13 -14.61
CA THR A 292 16.85 -24.11 -15.08
C THR A 292 15.79 -23.48 -16.00
N PRO A 293 15.11 -24.25 -16.85
CA PRO A 293 14.00 -23.74 -17.65
C PRO A 293 12.86 -23.15 -16.80
N GLU A 294 12.62 -23.71 -15.62
CA GLU A 294 11.62 -23.24 -14.65
C GLU A 294 11.99 -21.85 -14.11
N GLN A 295 13.26 -21.64 -13.77
CA GLN A 295 13.75 -20.31 -13.34
C GLN A 295 13.60 -19.28 -14.45
N LYS A 296 13.90 -19.66 -15.72
CA LYS A 296 13.75 -18.73 -16.86
C LYS A 296 12.29 -18.24 -17.04
N GLN A 297 11.30 -19.10 -16.74
CA GLN A 297 9.89 -18.75 -16.87
C GLN A 297 9.43 -17.72 -15.83
N LEU A 298 10.19 -17.54 -14.74
CA LEU A 298 9.90 -16.52 -13.72
C LEU A 298 10.28 -15.11 -14.16
N PHE A 299 10.88 -14.95 -15.33
CA PHE A 299 11.31 -13.65 -15.84
C PHE A 299 10.52 -13.21 -17.06
N SER A 300 10.46 -11.90 -17.24
CA SER A 300 9.79 -11.24 -18.36
C SER A 300 10.58 -10.00 -18.77
N VAL A 301 10.25 -9.47 -19.94
CA VAL A 301 10.61 -8.12 -20.37
C VAL A 301 9.39 -7.20 -20.40
N LYS A 302 8.21 -7.71 -19.97
CA LYS A 302 6.95 -6.97 -19.88
C LYS A 302 6.45 -6.95 -18.45
N SER A 303 5.72 -5.89 -18.08
CA SER A 303 5.09 -5.73 -16.79
C SER A 303 3.58 -5.63 -16.91
N GLU A 304 2.88 -6.26 -15.98
CA GLU A 304 1.42 -6.27 -15.89
C GLU A 304 0.91 -5.43 -14.72
N TYR A 305 1.72 -5.20 -13.68
CA TYR A 305 1.28 -4.57 -12.44
C TYR A 305 2.08 -3.31 -12.16
N PHE A 306 1.37 -2.22 -11.93
CA PHE A 306 1.97 -0.91 -11.63
C PHE A 306 1.35 -0.33 -10.37
N ASN A 307 2.17 0.30 -9.56
CA ASN A 307 1.75 1.05 -8.40
C ASN A 307 1.89 2.54 -8.66
N LEU A 308 0.81 3.29 -8.53
CA LEU A 308 0.82 4.74 -8.50
C LEU A 308 0.76 5.21 -7.05
N ARG A 309 1.81 5.85 -6.59
CA ARG A 309 1.80 6.64 -5.35
C ARG A 309 1.48 8.07 -5.71
N THR A 310 0.41 8.61 -5.20
CA THR A 310 0.07 10.02 -5.44
C THR A 310 -0.30 10.74 -4.17
N THR A 311 0.11 11.98 -4.10
CA THR A 311 -0.27 12.92 -3.06
C THR A 311 -0.82 14.18 -3.70
N ALA A 312 -1.90 14.69 -3.16
CA ALA A 312 -2.52 15.91 -3.63
C ALA A 312 -2.77 16.85 -2.47
N SER A 313 -2.46 18.12 -2.65
CA SER A 313 -2.76 19.18 -1.71
C SER A 313 -3.78 20.15 -2.28
N PHE A 314 -4.60 20.73 -1.41
CA PHE A 314 -5.49 21.85 -1.71
C PHE A 314 -5.63 22.71 -0.47
N ASN A 315 -5.21 23.98 -0.52
CA ASN A 315 -5.05 24.84 0.65
C ASN A 315 -4.24 24.15 1.75
N ASN A 316 -4.86 23.95 2.93
CA ASN A 316 -4.24 23.27 4.07
C ASN A 316 -4.62 21.78 4.18
N SER A 317 -5.30 21.24 3.16
CA SER A 317 -5.69 19.82 3.13
C SER A 317 -4.74 19.01 2.25
N TYR A 318 -4.60 17.76 2.62
CA TYR A 318 -3.70 16.82 1.99
C TYR A 318 -4.41 15.47 1.83
N PHE A 319 -4.22 14.83 0.67
CA PHE A 319 -4.75 13.51 0.37
C PHE A 319 -3.67 12.64 -0.24
N ALA A 320 -3.46 11.44 0.29
CA ALA A 320 -2.56 10.45 -0.26
C ALA A 320 -3.36 9.24 -0.75
N LEU A 321 -3.02 8.77 -1.93
CA LEU A 321 -3.64 7.62 -2.59
C LEU A 321 -2.55 6.72 -3.18
N ASN A 322 -2.60 5.44 -2.82
CA ASN A 322 -1.80 4.40 -3.42
C ASN A 322 -2.72 3.52 -4.26
N THR A 323 -2.44 3.40 -5.56
CA THR A 323 -3.32 2.70 -6.51
C THR A 323 -2.54 1.62 -7.24
N ILE A 324 -2.99 0.37 -7.12
CA ILE A 324 -2.44 -0.74 -7.91
C ILE A 324 -3.28 -0.91 -9.17
N MET A 325 -2.60 -0.86 -10.30
CA MET A 325 -3.17 -0.99 -11.64
C MET A 325 -2.67 -2.27 -12.29
N LYS A 326 -3.56 -2.95 -13.01
CA LYS A 326 -3.21 -4.10 -13.84
C LYS A 326 -3.44 -3.77 -15.31
N VAL A 327 -2.47 -4.15 -16.13
CA VAL A 327 -2.51 -4.07 -17.58
C VAL A 327 -2.84 -5.45 -18.13
N ASP A 328 -3.81 -5.54 -19.02
CA ASP A 328 -4.14 -6.79 -19.72
C ASP A 328 -3.36 -6.94 -21.04
N ASP A 329 -3.47 -8.09 -21.69
CA ASP A 329 -2.82 -8.39 -22.97
C ASP A 329 -3.21 -7.45 -24.12
N LYS A 330 -4.26 -6.63 -23.94
CA LYS A 330 -4.73 -5.64 -24.92
C LYS A 330 -4.35 -4.22 -24.51
N ASN A 331 -3.45 -4.08 -23.54
CA ASN A 331 -3.04 -2.81 -22.93
C ASN A 331 -4.18 -2.01 -22.28
N ASN A 332 -5.29 -2.66 -21.88
CA ASN A 332 -6.29 -2.00 -21.05
C ASN A 332 -5.82 -1.97 -19.60
N ILE A 333 -5.99 -0.81 -18.97
CA ILE A 333 -5.56 -0.60 -17.58
C ILE A 333 -6.77 -0.59 -16.66
N SER A 334 -6.80 -1.53 -15.73
CA SER A 334 -7.78 -1.62 -14.67
C SER A 334 -7.17 -1.30 -13.31
N VAL A 335 -7.92 -0.64 -12.45
CA VAL A 335 -7.53 -0.46 -11.05
C VAL A 335 -8.03 -1.66 -10.27
N ILE A 336 -7.11 -2.33 -9.57
CA ILE A 336 -7.40 -3.52 -8.77
C ILE A 336 -7.39 -3.26 -7.27
N SER A 337 -6.67 -2.22 -6.82
CA SER A 337 -6.66 -1.81 -5.42
C SER A 337 -6.45 -0.31 -5.28
N ARG A 338 -7.05 0.28 -4.24
CA ARG A 338 -6.78 1.65 -3.78
C ARG A 338 -6.66 1.67 -2.27
N ILE A 339 -5.56 2.21 -1.79
CA ILE A 339 -5.29 2.40 -0.37
C ILE A 339 -5.21 3.90 -0.12
N ILE A 340 -6.02 4.39 0.83
CA ILE A 340 -6.01 5.81 1.22
C ILE A 340 -5.05 5.97 2.40
N GLY A 341 -4.12 6.88 2.28
CA GLY A 341 -3.08 7.15 3.27
C GLY A 341 -1.68 6.90 2.71
N ARG A 342 -0.67 7.12 3.56
CA ARG A 342 0.72 6.73 3.29
C ARG A 342 0.95 5.34 3.88
N GLU A 343 1.55 4.45 3.12
CA GLU A 343 2.10 3.19 3.63
C GLU A 343 3.40 3.44 4.40
#